data_2bffa751f2317e716207c30f3df002fe
#
_entry.id   2bffa751f2317e716207c30f3df002fe
#
_cell.length_a   1.000
_cell.length_b   1.000
_cell.length_c   1.000
_cell.angle_alpha   90.00
_cell.angle_beta   90.00
_cell.angle_gamma   90.00
#
_symmetry.space_group_name_H-M   'P 1'
#
loop_
_entity.id
_entity.type
_entity.pdbx_description
1 polymer ?
#
loop_
_entity_poly.entity_id
_entity_poly.type
_entity_poly.pdbx_seq_one_letter_code
_entity_poly.pdbx_strand_id
1 'polypeptide(L)'
;YFIEPTTVLVKDPFFKTMQEEIFGPLLTIYVYPDGKYEETLEICDRTSLYGLTGSIFAKDRLAVLKAQSILKNSAGNFYINDKPTGAVVGQQPFGGARGSGTNDKAGSYLNLLRWTSPRTVKETYISPNDFKYPFMRDEF
;
A
#
# COMPACT_ATOMS: atom_id res chain seq x y z
N TYR A 1 -27.49 -20.48 -1.78
CA TYR A 1 -26.18 -19.94 -2.20
C TYR A 1 -26.19 -18.43 -2.43
N PHE A 2 -27.31 -17.73 -2.16
CA PHE A 2 -27.43 -16.30 -2.32
C PHE A 2 -27.55 -15.65 -0.95
N ILE A 3 -26.72 -14.62 -0.71
CA ILE A 3 -26.74 -13.81 0.51
C ILE A 3 -27.10 -12.38 0.09
N GLU A 4 -28.07 -11.80 0.76
CA GLU A 4 -28.47 -10.42 0.50
C GLU A 4 -27.38 -9.44 0.89
N PRO A 5 -27.11 -8.39 0.09
CA PRO A 5 -26.22 -7.31 0.47
C PRO A 5 -26.64 -6.72 1.81
N THR A 6 -25.71 -6.71 2.76
CA THR A 6 -25.99 -6.33 4.14
C THR A 6 -25.08 -5.17 4.57
N THR A 7 -25.68 -4.16 5.18
CA THR A 7 -24.94 -3.03 5.76
C THR A 7 -25.03 -3.06 7.28
N VAL A 8 -23.90 -2.96 7.96
CA VAL A 8 -23.80 -2.93 9.43
C VAL A 8 -23.25 -1.57 9.86
N LEU A 9 -24.04 -0.83 10.64
CA LEU A 9 -23.59 0.41 11.26
C LEU A 9 -23.03 0.11 12.65
N VAL A 10 -21.76 0.45 12.89
CA VAL A 10 -21.07 0.18 14.15
C VAL A 10 -20.70 1.47 14.88
N LYS A 11 -20.63 1.39 16.21
CA LYS A 11 -20.17 2.47 17.08
C LYS A 11 -18.70 2.32 17.47
N ASP A 12 -18.18 1.11 17.38
CA ASP A 12 -16.77 0.79 17.67
C ASP A 12 -16.03 0.57 16.36
N PRO A 13 -14.98 1.36 16.05
CA PRO A 13 -14.19 1.20 14.84
C PRO A 13 -13.37 -0.12 14.83
N PHE A 14 -13.23 -0.79 15.98
CA PHE A 14 -12.61 -2.10 16.11
C PHE A 14 -13.61 -3.25 16.18
N PHE A 15 -14.84 -3.02 15.76
CA PHE A 15 -15.84 -4.09 15.69
C PHE A 15 -15.34 -5.22 14.76
N LYS A 16 -15.72 -6.45 15.05
CA LYS A 16 -15.21 -7.65 14.38
C LYS A 16 -15.24 -7.55 12.85
N THR A 17 -16.33 -7.09 12.26
CA THR A 17 -16.49 -6.97 10.80
C THR A 17 -15.71 -5.79 10.18
N MET A 18 -15.10 -4.91 11.01
CA MET A 18 -14.13 -3.90 10.56
C MET A 18 -12.71 -4.47 10.49
N GLN A 19 -12.41 -5.52 11.25
CA GLN A 19 -11.06 -6.07 11.39
C GLN A 19 -10.86 -7.34 10.60
N GLU A 20 -11.88 -8.20 10.51
CA GLU A 20 -11.81 -9.51 9.88
C GLU A 20 -12.38 -9.47 8.46
N GLU A 21 -11.72 -10.18 7.58
CA GLU A 21 -12.20 -10.40 6.22
C GLU A 21 -13.33 -11.45 6.23
N ILE A 22 -14.56 -11.04 5.91
CA ILE A 22 -15.73 -11.93 5.85
C ILE A 22 -15.86 -12.59 4.47
N PHE A 23 -15.37 -11.95 3.45
CA PHE A 23 -15.39 -12.37 2.04
C PHE A 23 -16.80 -12.61 1.49
N GLY A 24 -17.73 -11.69 1.81
CA GLY A 24 -19.15 -11.74 1.42
C GLY A 24 -19.73 -10.36 1.17
N PRO A 25 -21.02 -10.26 0.78
CA PRO A 25 -21.66 -8.98 0.46
C PRO A 25 -22.05 -8.22 1.74
N LEU A 26 -21.06 -7.95 2.58
CA LEU A 26 -21.18 -7.24 3.85
C LEU A 26 -20.40 -5.94 3.83
N LEU A 27 -21.05 -4.82 4.08
CA LEU A 27 -20.45 -3.50 4.25
C LEU A 27 -20.59 -3.05 5.69
N THR A 28 -19.49 -2.78 6.36
CA THR A 28 -19.47 -2.20 7.70
C THR A 28 -19.17 -0.71 7.64
N ILE A 29 -19.96 0.10 8.31
CA ILE A 29 -19.86 1.57 8.34
C ILE A 29 -19.59 2.01 9.78
N TYR A 30 -18.59 2.86 9.94
CA TYR A 30 -18.33 3.62 11.15
C TYR A 30 -18.45 5.11 10.84
N VAL A 31 -19.27 5.82 11.59
CA VAL A 31 -19.45 7.28 11.47
C VAL A 31 -18.65 7.95 12.57
N TYR A 32 -17.67 8.75 12.18
CA TYR A 32 -16.83 9.47 13.12
C TYR A 32 -17.34 10.91 13.36
N PRO A 33 -17.10 11.50 14.56
CA PRO A 33 -17.53 12.85 14.89
C PRO A 33 -16.79 13.91 14.05
N ASP A 34 -17.46 15.00 13.74
CA ASP A 34 -16.87 16.17 13.14
C ASP A 34 -15.64 16.65 13.94
N GLY A 35 -14.60 17.07 13.26
CA GLY A 35 -13.35 17.51 13.90
C GLY A 35 -12.39 16.37 14.32
N LYS A 36 -12.80 15.10 14.20
CA LYS A 36 -11.96 13.92 14.53
C LYS A 36 -11.30 13.27 13.32
N TYR A 37 -11.08 14.02 12.26
CA TYR A 37 -10.57 13.49 10.99
C TYR A 37 -9.20 12.82 11.15
N GLU A 38 -8.21 13.51 11.72
CA GLU A 38 -6.85 12.95 11.86
C GLU A 38 -6.82 11.71 12.77
N GLU A 39 -7.50 11.79 13.91
CA GLU A 39 -7.64 10.68 14.83
C GLU A 39 -8.30 9.47 14.16
N THR A 40 -9.30 9.73 13.30
CA THR A 40 -9.98 8.67 12.54
C THR A 40 -9.07 8.04 11.48
N LEU A 41 -8.21 8.83 10.84
CA LEU A 41 -7.21 8.28 9.91
C LEU A 41 -6.23 7.33 10.63
N GLU A 42 -5.78 7.70 11.83
CA GLU A 42 -4.92 6.82 12.65
C GLU A 42 -5.63 5.54 13.09
N ILE A 43 -6.91 5.65 13.44
CA ILE A 43 -7.76 4.49 13.72
C ILE A 43 -7.84 3.60 12.47
N CYS A 44 -8.16 4.17 11.33
CA CYS A 44 -8.25 3.46 10.05
C CYS A 44 -6.95 2.71 9.72
N ASP A 45 -5.79 3.35 9.94
CA ASP A 45 -4.47 2.72 9.73
C ASP A 45 -4.27 1.47 10.59
N ARG A 46 -4.85 1.43 11.79
CA ARG A 46 -4.66 0.35 12.78
C ARG A 46 -5.79 -0.68 12.83
N THR A 47 -6.92 -0.41 12.18
CA THR A 47 -8.12 -1.25 12.33
C THR A 47 -7.93 -2.66 11.81
N SER A 48 -7.17 -2.84 10.73
CA SER A 48 -6.98 -4.16 10.11
C SER A 48 -5.51 -4.45 9.83
N LEU A 49 -5.17 -5.74 9.82
CA LEU A 49 -3.88 -6.25 9.37
C LEU A 49 -3.73 -6.23 7.84
N TYR A 50 -4.82 -6.06 7.12
CA TYR A 50 -4.85 -6.05 5.67
C TYR A 50 -4.62 -4.65 5.10
N GLY A 51 -4.07 -4.59 3.91
CA GLY A 51 -3.77 -3.34 3.21
C GLY A 51 -3.83 -3.49 1.70
N LEU A 52 -4.93 -4.03 1.16
CA LEU A 52 -5.05 -4.29 -0.27
C LEU A 52 -5.34 -3.01 -1.04
N THR A 53 -6.50 -2.43 -0.81
CA THR A 53 -6.96 -1.21 -1.49
C THR A 53 -7.62 -0.26 -0.50
N GLY A 54 -7.57 1.03 -0.80
CA GLY A 54 -8.25 2.06 -0.04
C GLY A 54 -8.58 3.27 -0.90
N SER A 55 -9.57 4.05 -0.49
CA SER A 55 -9.96 5.27 -1.17
C SER A 55 -10.30 6.38 -0.18
N ILE A 56 -9.95 7.61 -0.55
CA ILE A 56 -10.36 8.83 0.15
C ILE A 56 -11.21 9.69 -0.78
N PHE A 57 -12.37 10.10 -0.28
CA PHE A 57 -13.24 11.05 -0.95
C PHE A 57 -13.20 12.38 -0.18
N ALA A 58 -12.60 13.40 -0.75
CA ALA A 58 -12.54 14.73 -0.16
C ALA A 58 -12.39 15.81 -1.24
N LYS A 59 -13.04 16.96 -1.03
CA LYS A 59 -12.87 18.16 -1.86
C LYS A 59 -11.67 18.98 -1.41
N ASP A 60 -11.40 19.00 -0.10
CA ASP A 60 -10.27 19.73 0.46
C ASP A 60 -8.95 19.01 0.15
N ARG A 61 -8.06 19.70 -0.55
CA ARG A 61 -6.74 19.18 -0.92
C ARG A 61 -5.84 18.90 0.29
N LEU A 62 -5.94 19.70 1.33
CA LEU A 62 -5.15 19.50 2.56
C LEU A 62 -5.59 18.23 3.29
N ALA A 63 -6.90 17.97 3.34
CA ALA A 63 -7.43 16.71 3.88
C ALA A 63 -6.92 15.49 3.11
N VAL A 64 -6.87 15.57 1.77
CA VAL A 64 -6.31 14.49 0.93
C VAL A 64 -4.82 14.27 1.23
N LEU A 65 -4.02 15.34 1.32
CA LEU A 65 -2.58 15.24 1.62
C LEU A 65 -2.34 14.65 3.02
N LYS A 66 -3.13 15.06 4.01
CA LYS A 66 -3.08 14.50 5.35
C LYS A 66 -3.39 13.01 5.35
N ALA A 67 -4.45 12.60 4.66
CA ALA A 67 -4.81 11.18 4.52
C ALA A 67 -3.69 10.37 3.85
N GLN A 68 -3.12 10.86 2.75
CA GLN A 68 -2.01 10.19 2.07
C GLN A 68 -0.78 10.03 2.99
N SER A 69 -0.51 11.01 3.84
CA SER A 69 0.61 10.95 4.78
C SER A 69 0.40 9.90 5.87
N ILE A 70 -0.77 9.88 6.50
CA ILE A 70 -1.08 8.97 7.60
C ILE A 70 -1.27 7.54 7.07
N LEU A 71 -2.03 7.38 5.99
CA LEU A 71 -2.42 6.08 5.44
C LEU A 71 -1.42 5.53 4.40
N LYS A 72 -0.20 6.05 4.31
CA LYS A 72 0.80 5.67 3.30
C LYS A 72 1.09 4.17 3.21
N ASN A 73 0.89 3.43 4.29
CA ASN A 73 1.12 1.98 4.38
C ASN A 73 -0.18 1.17 4.54
N SER A 74 -1.35 1.82 4.47
CA SER A 74 -2.64 1.17 4.73
C SER A 74 -3.25 0.50 3.49
N ALA A 75 -2.71 0.78 2.31
CA ALA A 75 -3.19 0.17 1.06
C ALA A 75 -2.08 0.08 0.02
N GLY A 76 -2.00 -1.05 -0.66
CA GLY A 76 -1.12 -1.22 -1.81
C GLY A 76 -1.58 -0.41 -3.01
N ASN A 77 -2.89 -0.34 -3.23
CA ASN A 77 -3.51 0.57 -4.20
C ASN A 77 -4.36 1.61 -3.47
N PHE A 78 -3.97 2.87 -3.59
CA PHE A 78 -4.61 3.99 -2.92
C PHE A 78 -5.25 4.93 -3.94
N TYR A 79 -6.54 5.21 -3.78
CA TYR A 79 -7.34 5.98 -4.71
C TYR A 79 -7.83 7.29 -4.08
N ILE A 80 -7.96 8.33 -4.88
CA ILE A 80 -8.44 9.64 -4.45
C ILE A 80 -9.64 10.02 -5.30
N ASN A 81 -10.79 10.20 -4.67
CA ASN A 81 -12.07 10.52 -5.32
C ASN A 81 -12.45 9.52 -6.41
N ASP A 82 -12.05 8.27 -6.24
CA ASP A 82 -12.37 7.16 -7.13
C ASP A 82 -12.67 5.90 -6.31
N LYS A 83 -13.31 4.92 -6.91
CA LYS A 83 -13.65 3.65 -6.27
C LYS A 83 -12.38 2.89 -5.87
N PRO A 84 -12.36 2.20 -4.71
CA PRO A 84 -11.17 1.55 -4.19
C PRO A 84 -10.84 0.19 -4.84
N THR A 85 -11.27 -0.05 -6.07
CA THR A 85 -11.10 -1.34 -6.76
C THR A 85 -11.17 -1.20 -8.27
N GLY A 86 -10.97 -2.30 -9.01
CA GLY A 86 -11.04 -2.31 -10.46
C GLY A 86 -9.75 -1.79 -11.10
N ALA A 87 -8.60 -2.18 -10.55
CA ALA A 87 -7.30 -1.87 -11.14
C ALA A 87 -7.20 -2.37 -12.58
N VAL A 88 -6.65 -1.53 -13.45
CA VAL A 88 -6.46 -1.83 -14.88
C VAL A 88 -4.99 -2.10 -15.14
N VAL A 89 -4.69 -3.22 -15.80
CA VAL A 89 -3.32 -3.60 -16.17
C VAL A 89 -2.63 -2.47 -16.94
N GLY A 90 -1.41 -2.15 -16.53
CA GLY A 90 -0.61 -1.07 -17.12
C GLY A 90 -0.98 0.35 -16.66
N GLN A 91 -2.12 0.54 -15.98
CA GLN A 91 -2.52 1.84 -15.42
C GLN A 91 -2.40 1.88 -13.90
N GLN A 92 -2.94 0.86 -13.22
CA GLN A 92 -2.84 0.71 -11.78
C GLN A 92 -2.31 -0.69 -11.47
N PRO A 93 -0.99 -0.90 -11.46
CA PRO A 93 -0.41 -2.16 -11.07
C PRO A 93 -0.91 -2.58 -9.68
N PHE A 94 -1.40 -3.82 -9.57
CA PHE A 94 -2.16 -4.26 -8.42
C PHE A 94 -1.31 -5.06 -7.44
N GLY A 95 -1.43 -4.72 -6.16
CA GLY A 95 -0.76 -5.47 -5.10
C GLY A 95 -1.13 -4.95 -3.73
N GLY A 96 -1.23 -5.86 -2.76
CA GLY A 96 -1.55 -5.56 -1.38
C GLY A 96 -0.33 -5.43 -0.50
N ALA A 97 -0.40 -4.49 0.43
CA ALA A 97 0.55 -4.33 1.52
C ALA A 97 0.12 -5.12 2.76
N ARG A 98 0.95 -5.17 3.80
CA ARG A 98 0.71 -5.84 5.08
C ARG A 98 0.30 -7.31 4.89
N GLY A 99 -0.75 -7.76 5.56
CA GLY A 99 -1.30 -9.11 5.43
C GLY A 99 -1.94 -9.43 4.08
N SER A 100 -2.12 -8.43 3.20
CA SER A 100 -2.71 -8.62 1.87
C SER A 100 -1.73 -9.07 0.79
N GLY A 101 -0.44 -9.19 1.10
CA GLY A 101 0.53 -9.76 0.17
C GLY A 101 1.87 -9.03 0.12
N THR A 102 2.67 -9.37 -0.88
CA THR A 102 4.03 -8.87 -1.06
C THR A 102 4.11 -7.55 -1.84
N ASN A 103 2.98 -7.04 -2.29
CA ASN A 103 2.85 -5.81 -3.07
C ASN A 103 3.68 -5.80 -4.38
N ASP A 104 3.78 -6.92 -5.05
CA ASP A 104 4.62 -7.10 -6.24
C ASP A 104 4.09 -6.41 -7.50
N LYS A 105 2.99 -5.68 -7.40
CA LYS A 105 2.43 -4.87 -8.49
C LYS A 105 2.16 -5.66 -9.78
N ALA A 106 1.28 -6.65 -9.66
CA ALA A 106 0.77 -7.42 -10.80
C ALA A 106 0.26 -6.49 -11.91
N GLY A 107 0.57 -6.81 -13.16
CA GLY A 107 0.27 -5.96 -14.30
C GLY A 107 1.31 -4.87 -14.56
N SER A 108 2.52 -4.99 -13.99
CA SER A 108 3.67 -4.13 -14.27
C SER A 108 4.97 -4.93 -14.38
N TYR A 109 6.01 -4.30 -14.94
CA TYR A 109 7.36 -4.89 -15.01
C TYR A 109 7.94 -5.18 -13.60
N LEU A 110 7.48 -4.48 -12.56
CA LEU A 110 7.93 -4.70 -11.18
C LEU A 110 7.63 -6.13 -10.71
N ASN A 111 6.50 -6.70 -11.14
CA ASN A 111 6.18 -8.08 -10.82
C ASN A 111 7.19 -9.06 -11.44
N LEU A 112 7.72 -8.75 -12.63
CA LEU A 112 8.67 -9.61 -13.32
C LEU A 112 10.00 -9.73 -12.58
N LEU A 113 10.40 -8.71 -11.82
CA LEU A 113 11.63 -8.75 -11.02
C LEU A 113 11.63 -9.88 -10.00
N ARG A 114 10.46 -10.29 -9.51
CA ARG A 114 10.29 -11.41 -8.59
C ARG A 114 10.71 -12.76 -9.22
N TRP A 115 10.63 -12.87 -10.53
CA TRP A 115 10.89 -14.09 -11.29
C TRP A 115 12.29 -14.11 -11.92
N THR A 116 13.10 -13.09 -11.67
CA THR A 116 14.44 -12.98 -12.23
C THR A 116 15.51 -13.10 -11.15
N SER A 117 16.67 -13.60 -11.54
CA SER A 117 17.87 -13.61 -10.70
C SER A 117 18.95 -12.74 -11.37
N PRO A 118 19.05 -11.46 -11.04
CA PRO A 118 20.04 -10.58 -11.65
C PRO A 118 21.47 -11.06 -11.40
N ARG A 119 22.28 -11.04 -12.43
CA ARG A 119 23.71 -11.35 -12.34
C ARG A 119 24.53 -10.16 -12.82
N THR A 120 25.47 -9.74 -12.00
CA THR A 120 26.44 -8.72 -12.36
C THR A 120 27.78 -9.39 -12.70
N VAL A 121 28.35 -9.04 -13.85
CA VAL A 121 29.67 -9.49 -14.27
C VAL A 121 30.56 -8.28 -14.42
N LYS A 122 31.74 -8.32 -13.79
CA LYS A 122 32.80 -7.36 -13.97
C LYS A 122 34.03 -8.11 -14.51
N GLU A 123 34.51 -7.70 -15.66
CA GLU A 123 35.75 -8.22 -16.26
C GLU A 123 36.80 -7.11 -16.25
N THR A 124 38.03 -7.45 -15.84
CA THR A 124 39.15 -6.53 -15.81
C THR A 124 40.27 -7.16 -16.64
N TYR A 125 40.61 -6.54 -17.77
CA TYR A 125 41.63 -7.07 -18.70
C TYR A 125 43.05 -6.97 -18.15
N ILE A 126 43.30 -5.96 -17.30
CA ILE A 126 44.56 -5.79 -16.60
C ILE A 126 44.31 -5.89 -15.11
N SER A 127 44.72 -6.97 -14.48
CA SER A 127 44.51 -7.18 -13.06
C SER A 127 45.15 -6.07 -12.24
N PRO A 128 44.43 -5.51 -11.26
CA PRO A 128 44.99 -4.51 -10.36
C PRO A 128 46.11 -5.14 -9.52
N ASN A 129 47.24 -4.43 -9.41
CA ASN A 129 48.38 -4.84 -8.59
C ASN A 129 48.56 -3.97 -7.34
N ASP A 130 47.65 -3.01 -7.12
CA ASP A 130 47.64 -2.14 -5.96
C ASP A 130 46.25 -2.27 -5.27
N PHE A 131 46.25 -2.52 -3.98
CA PHE A 131 45.02 -2.65 -3.17
C PHE A 131 44.42 -1.31 -2.78
N LYS A 132 45.17 -0.20 -2.94
CA LYS A 132 44.73 1.14 -2.55
C LYS A 132 43.67 1.68 -3.51
N TYR A 133 42.61 2.21 -2.95
CA TYR A 133 41.68 3.05 -3.69
C TYR A 133 42.29 4.43 -3.96
N PRO A 134 41.77 5.18 -4.98
CA PRO A 134 42.30 6.52 -5.30
C PRO A 134 42.39 7.48 -4.10
N PHE A 135 41.37 7.45 -3.20
CA PHE A 135 41.37 8.28 -1.99
C PHE A 135 42.40 7.89 -0.92
N MET A 136 43.05 6.73 -1.06
CA MET A 136 44.11 6.25 -0.16
C MET A 136 45.52 6.63 -0.64
N ARG A 137 45.61 7.31 -1.78
CA ARG A 137 46.87 7.78 -2.33
C ARG A 137 47.09 9.21 -1.90
N ASP A 138 48.23 9.50 -1.31
CA ASP A 138 48.61 10.83 -0.79
C ASP A 138 48.86 11.89 -1.87
N GLU A 139 48.54 11.58 -3.15
CA GLU A 139 48.76 12.47 -4.28
C GLU A 139 47.42 13.06 -4.74
N PHE A 140 47.13 14.26 -4.29
CA PHE A 140 46.31 15.25 -4.96
C PHE A 140 47.16 16.40 -5.44
#